data_ba152b6398a2b7873da244f2fb947554
#
_entry.id   ba152b6398a2b7873da244f2fb947554
#
_cell.length_a   1.000
_cell.length_b   1.000
_cell.length_c   1.000
_cell.angle_alpha   90.00
_cell.angle_beta   90.00
_cell.angle_gamma   90.00
#
_symmetry.space_group_name_H-M   'P 1'
#
loop_
_entity.id
_entity.type
_entity.pdbx_description
1 polymer ?
#
loop_
_entity_poly.entity_id
_entity_poly.type
_entity_poly.pdbx_seq_one_letter_code
_entity_poly.pdbx_strand_id
1 'polypeptide(L)'
;MFRIPGDRTGRFRRAGLAGVLAGTVLAGPAVAAPPATGPQRAPLRPAAVPVPAAPPPVARAPQNCAEPGQPVTEVPWAQLALTPERVWPFTTGAGTTVAVLSSGVDAGHPQLRGRVAAGLDAVAGSGPADDDCLGLGTQVAGLIAARQTDSQGFAGLAPGARILPVRVLDDAGFGRPQVDPAVLARGIGWAVDQRVAVIAVPIPVYEDAAAVRAAVTRAVQAGIVVVAAAGDEGGADAANPTPFPAGYEGVLGVGAIGPTGARWDDSQHGPYVDLVAPGDQILTLQRGSGLTGASGTGLATGFVAATAALVRNKRGALDPGQIERLILGTAVPAPAGPGFGRGIVNPYAAVNDMLAGGGPAALPGLTPSEPVTDAAWLRSRDVAVVGALGAVLLVVLVWAGAVALPRARRRSWRAAVAPPTPRGGEPVEPGPPIQLFDGSPTGPR
;
A
#
# COMPACT_ATOMS: atom_id res chain seq x y z
N MET A 1 -54.93 20.11 21.47
CA MET A 1 -56.37 19.87 21.22
C MET A 1 -56.46 19.04 19.96
N PHE A 2 -57.21 17.92 20.00
CA PHE A 2 -57.42 16.84 19.02
C PHE A 2 -56.34 15.75 19.03
N ARG A 3 -56.50 14.68 19.66
CA ARG A 3 -57.44 13.54 19.86
C ARG A 3 -57.02 12.37 18.98
N ILE A 4 -56.43 11.34 19.64
CA ILE A 4 -56.27 9.97 19.22
C ILE A 4 -57.63 9.26 19.27
N PRO A 5 -57.94 8.31 18.39
CA PRO A 5 -58.20 6.92 18.82
C PRO A 5 -57.60 5.91 17.82
N GLY A 6 -57.32 4.66 18.10
CA GLY A 6 -57.76 3.70 19.11
C GLY A 6 -57.47 2.31 18.55
N ASP A 7 -56.84 1.57 19.31
CA ASP A 7 -56.82 0.15 19.59
C ASP A 7 -57.72 -0.79 18.73
N ARG A 8 -57.11 -1.89 18.25
CA ARG A 8 -57.80 -3.20 18.18
C ARG A 8 -56.82 -4.38 18.20
N THR A 9 -56.76 -4.96 19.36
CA THR A 9 -56.33 -6.32 19.69
C THR A 9 -57.05 -7.40 18.87
N GLY A 10 -56.32 -8.40 18.37
CA GLY A 10 -56.84 -9.60 17.76
C GLY A 10 -55.96 -10.80 18.13
N ARG A 11 -56.19 -11.35 19.32
CA ARG A 11 -55.73 -12.70 19.69
C ARG A 11 -56.58 -13.75 18.92
N PHE A 12 -55.94 -14.71 18.29
CA PHE A 12 -56.57 -16.01 18.04
C PHE A 12 -55.64 -17.16 18.47
N ARG A 13 -56.33 -18.10 19.10
CA ARG A 13 -55.93 -19.22 19.91
C ARG A 13 -55.45 -20.44 19.12
N ARG A 14 -54.69 -21.25 19.83
CA ARG A 14 -54.30 -22.65 19.72
C ARG A 14 -55.38 -23.62 19.22
N ALA A 15 -54.93 -24.64 18.44
CA ALA A 15 -55.35 -26.06 18.48
C ALA A 15 -54.30 -26.79 17.61
N GLY A 16 -53.52 -27.78 17.95
CA GLY A 16 -53.72 -28.89 18.86
C GLY A 16 -54.37 -30.10 18.15
N LEU A 17 -53.53 -30.97 17.50
CA LEU A 17 -53.97 -32.39 17.36
C LEU A 17 -52.73 -33.29 17.16
N ALA A 18 -52.57 -34.19 18.12
CA ALA A 18 -51.69 -35.34 18.07
C ALA A 18 -52.41 -36.48 17.31
N GLY A 19 -51.69 -37.25 16.52
CA GLY A 19 -52.16 -38.44 15.88
C GLY A 19 -51.08 -39.54 15.93
N VAL A 20 -51.22 -40.39 16.94
CA VAL A 20 -50.52 -41.68 17.07
C VAL A 20 -51.29 -42.68 16.23
N LEU A 21 -50.64 -43.49 15.37
CA LEU A 21 -51.15 -44.77 14.90
C LEU A 21 -50.01 -45.78 14.81
N ALA A 22 -50.10 -46.73 15.69
CA ALA A 22 -49.42 -48.04 15.70
C ALA A 22 -50.09 -48.99 14.73
N GLY A 23 -49.39 -49.94 14.20
CA GLY A 23 -49.93 -51.05 13.36
C GLY A 23 -48.78 -51.84 12.75
N THR A 24 -48.46 -52.85 13.38
CA THR A 24 -48.73 -54.29 13.42
C THR A 24 -47.76 -55.09 12.56
N VAL A 25 -47.03 -55.94 13.26
CA VAL A 25 -46.20 -57.06 12.78
C VAL A 25 -47.11 -58.14 12.20
N LEU A 26 -46.78 -58.65 11.01
CA LEU A 26 -47.28 -59.94 10.51
C LEU A 26 -46.10 -60.79 10.08
N ALA A 27 -45.95 -61.89 10.83
CA ALA A 27 -45.09 -63.04 10.53
C ALA A 27 -45.83 -63.96 9.55
N GLY A 28 -45.13 -64.57 8.61
CA GLY A 28 -45.58 -65.60 7.72
C GLY A 28 -44.40 -66.36 7.09
N PRO A 29 -44.55 -67.59 6.61
CA PRO A 29 -43.81 -68.71 7.17
C PRO A 29 -42.60 -69.15 6.30
N ALA A 30 -41.77 -70.00 6.95
CA ALA A 30 -40.60 -70.68 6.39
C ALA A 30 -41.00 -71.65 5.26
N VAL A 31 -40.30 -71.59 4.14
CA VAL A 31 -40.31 -72.60 3.08
C VAL A 31 -38.89 -73.14 2.88
N ALA A 32 -38.86 -74.50 2.82
CA ALA A 32 -37.74 -75.40 2.83
C ALA A 32 -36.75 -75.18 1.69
N ALA A 33 -35.48 -75.56 2.01
CA ALA A 33 -34.34 -75.66 1.09
C ALA A 33 -34.47 -76.94 0.22
N PRO A 34 -34.08 -76.91 -1.08
CA PRO A 34 -33.68 -78.08 -1.84
C PRO A 34 -32.16 -78.27 -1.89
N PRO A 35 -31.66 -79.44 -2.30
CA PRO A 35 -30.41 -80.01 -1.98
C PRO A 35 -29.21 -79.52 -2.88
N ALA A 36 -28.06 -79.73 -2.37
CA ALA A 36 -26.76 -79.44 -2.96
C ALA A 36 -26.52 -80.21 -4.26
N THR A 37 -26.08 -79.50 -5.29
CA THR A 37 -25.46 -80.07 -6.48
C THR A 37 -24.13 -79.39 -6.81
N GLY A 38 -23.09 -80.19 -6.81
CA GLY A 38 -21.88 -80.10 -7.61
C GLY A 38 -20.91 -78.93 -7.50
N PRO A 39 -19.62 -79.17 -7.60
CA PRO A 39 -18.62 -78.12 -7.47
C PRO A 39 -18.58 -77.24 -8.76
N GLN A 40 -19.06 -76.02 -8.63
CA GLN A 40 -18.87 -75.01 -9.65
C GLN A 40 -17.41 -74.50 -9.57
N ARG A 41 -16.69 -74.71 -10.67
CA ARG A 41 -15.38 -74.11 -10.91
C ARG A 41 -15.52 -72.57 -10.88
N ALA A 42 -14.85 -71.94 -9.92
CA ALA A 42 -14.74 -70.53 -9.88
C ALA A 42 -14.06 -69.96 -11.16
N PRO A 43 -14.58 -68.89 -11.79
CA PRO A 43 -13.90 -68.24 -12.89
C PRO A 43 -12.56 -67.67 -12.41
N LEU A 44 -11.47 -68.04 -13.14
CA LEU A 44 -10.15 -67.45 -12.95
C LEU A 44 -10.26 -65.96 -13.13
N ARG A 45 -10.11 -65.18 -12.02
CA ARG A 45 -9.90 -63.74 -12.09
C ARG A 45 -8.59 -63.48 -12.84
N PRO A 46 -8.56 -62.66 -13.92
CA PRO A 46 -7.31 -62.24 -14.53
C PRO A 46 -6.51 -61.52 -13.44
N ALA A 47 -5.24 -61.87 -13.30
CA ALA A 47 -4.29 -61.20 -12.40
C ALA A 47 -4.24 -59.74 -12.81
N ALA A 48 -4.57 -58.83 -11.84
CA ALA A 48 -4.42 -57.41 -12.05
C ALA A 48 -2.92 -57.10 -12.34
N VAL A 49 -2.65 -56.63 -13.52
CA VAL A 49 -1.35 -56.08 -13.88
C VAL A 49 -1.13 -54.88 -12.95
N PRO A 50 -0.03 -54.83 -12.17
CA PRO A 50 0.22 -53.66 -11.33
C PRO A 50 0.40 -52.44 -12.25
N VAL A 51 -0.53 -51.47 -12.14
CA VAL A 51 -0.35 -50.15 -12.76
C VAL A 51 0.84 -49.50 -12.03
N PRO A 52 1.91 -49.08 -12.75
CA PRO A 52 3.01 -48.37 -12.12
C PRO A 52 2.42 -47.17 -11.37
N ALA A 53 2.77 -46.99 -10.09
CA ALA A 53 2.44 -45.82 -9.33
C ALA A 53 2.92 -44.59 -10.11
N ALA A 54 2.03 -43.61 -10.29
CA ALA A 54 2.43 -42.32 -10.85
C ALA A 54 3.61 -41.80 -10.03
N PRO A 55 4.67 -41.28 -10.69
CA PRO A 55 5.79 -40.69 -9.96
C PRO A 55 5.22 -39.58 -9.04
N PRO A 56 5.77 -39.45 -7.81
CA PRO A 56 5.35 -38.37 -6.94
C PRO A 56 5.58 -37.04 -7.69
N PRO A 57 4.71 -36.02 -7.49
CA PRO A 57 4.90 -34.72 -8.08
C PRO A 57 6.31 -34.26 -7.72
N VAL A 58 7.12 -33.99 -8.73
CA VAL A 58 8.46 -33.45 -8.55
C VAL A 58 8.25 -32.10 -7.88
N ALA A 59 8.64 -31.99 -6.61
CA ALA A 59 8.71 -30.69 -5.95
C ALA A 59 9.55 -29.79 -6.83
N ARG A 60 8.94 -28.75 -7.43
CA ARG A 60 9.68 -27.73 -8.16
C ARG A 60 10.71 -27.17 -7.21
N ALA A 61 11.98 -27.27 -7.57
CA ALA A 61 13.05 -26.65 -6.80
C ALA A 61 12.72 -25.16 -6.62
N PRO A 62 12.96 -24.57 -5.44
CA PRO A 62 12.71 -23.15 -5.22
C PRO A 62 13.57 -22.36 -6.22
N GLN A 63 12.92 -21.79 -7.21
CA GLN A 63 13.55 -20.84 -8.11
C GLN A 63 13.73 -19.56 -7.28
N ASN A 64 14.80 -18.82 -7.55
CA ASN A 64 15.24 -17.58 -6.88
C ASN A 64 14.10 -16.75 -6.27
N CYS A 65 13.64 -17.13 -5.08
CA CYS A 65 12.63 -16.34 -4.38
C CYS A 65 13.26 -15.04 -3.86
N ALA A 66 12.43 -14.05 -3.59
CA ALA A 66 12.86 -12.80 -2.98
C ALA A 66 13.60 -13.07 -1.66
N GLU A 67 14.77 -12.46 -1.50
CA GLU A 67 15.59 -12.58 -0.29
C GLU A 67 14.92 -11.86 0.90
N PRO A 68 15.16 -12.29 2.13
CA PRO A 68 14.68 -11.60 3.32
C PRO A 68 15.16 -10.15 3.37
N GLY A 69 14.30 -9.28 3.91
CA GLY A 69 14.59 -7.87 4.07
C GLY A 69 15.48 -7.57 5.29
N GLN A 70 15.68 -6.28 5.53
CA GLN A 70 16.49 -5.79 6.63
C GLN A 70 15.62 -5.34 7.82
N PRO A 71 16.09 -5.48 9.06
CA PRO A 71 15.41 -4.85 10.20
C PRO A 71 15.55 -3.33 10.12
N VAL A 72 14.44 -2.61 10.31
CA VAL A 72 14.40 -1.14 10.32
C VAL A 72 13.62 -0.68 11.54
N THR A 73 14.22 0.19 12.33
CA THR A 73 13.64 0.72 13.57
C THR A 73 12.93 2.06 13.37
N GLU A 74 13.29 2.80 12.32
CA GLU A 74 12.69 4.08 12.00
C GLU A 74 11.25 3.91 11.52
N VAL A 75 10.39 4.87 11.88
CA VAL A 75 9.00 4.90 11.39
C VAL A 75 9.01 5.38 9.94
N PRO A 76 8.44 4.60 9.00
CA PRO A 76 8.41 4.98 7.60
C PRO A 76 7.58 6.23 7.34
N TRP A 77 7.94 7.00 6.31
CA TRP A 77 7.25 8.24 5.97
C TRP A 77 5.74 8.06 5.73
N ALA A 78 5.34 6.96 5.11
CA ALA A 78 3.94 6.68 4.83
C ALA A 78 3.10 6.54 6.11
N GLN A 79 3.68 5.96 7.16
CA GLN A 79 3.03 5.86 8.46
C GLN A 79 2.99 7.20 9.20
N LEU A 80 4.05 8.00 9.09
CA LEU A 80 4.03 9.37 9.61
C LEU A 80 2.96 10.21 8.91
N ALA A 81 2.76 10.03 7.61
CA ALA A 81 1.73 10.74 6.85
C ALA A 81 0.30 10.30 7.18
N LEU A 82 0.07 8.99 7.33
CA LEU A 82 -1.25 8.43 7.59
C LEU A 82 -1.62 8.36 9.08
N THR A 83 -0.64 8.51 9.97
CA THR A 83 -0.80 8.55 11.44
C THR A 83 -1.70 7.45 12.00
N PRO A 84 -1.40 6.15 11.79
CA PRO A 84 -2.26 5.03 12.18
C PRO A 84 -2.55 5.01 13.69
N GLU A 85 -1.65 5.48 14.52
CA GLU A 85 -1.79 5.56 15.97
C GLU A 85 -3.00 6.40 16.40
N ARG A 86 -3.41 7.37 15.56
CA ARG A 86 -4.61 8.17 15.81
C ARG A 86 -5.91 7.41 15.52
N VAL A 87 -5.83 6.36 14.69
CA VAL A 87 -6.99 5.55 14.30
C VAL A 87 -7.20 4.38 15.26
N TRP A 88 -6.13 3.75 15.73
CA TRP A 88 -6.21 2.52 16.55
C TRP A 88 -7.01 2.61 17.84
N PRO A 89 -7.09 3.76 18.56
CA PRO A 89 -8.01 3.88 19.69
C PRO A 89 -9.49 3.68 19.33
N PHE A 90 -9.86 3.84 18.06
CA PHE A 90 -11.24 3.69 17.58
C PHE A 90 -11.49 2.35 16.92
N THR A 91 -10.52 1.84 16.19
CA THR A 91 -10.58 0.55 15.49
C THR A 91 -9.19 0.13 14.99
N THR A 92 -8.91 -1.16 15.09
CA THR A 92 -7.73 -1.81 14.48
C THR A 92 -8.10 -2.69 13.28
N GLY A 93 -9.37 -2.70 12.86
CA GLY A 93 -9.88 -3.61 11.83
C GLY A 93 -10.13 -5.04 12.32
N ALA A 94 -10.18 -5.27 13.64
CA ALA A 94 -10.38 -6.61 14.21
C ALA A 94 -11.70 -7.23 13.73
N GLY A 95 -11.65 -8.51 13.32
CA GLY A 95 -12.83 -9.22 12.80
C GLY A 95 -13.13 -8.95 11.32
N THR A 96 -12.39 -8.07 10.65
CA THR A 96 -12.48 -7.91 9.18
C THR A 96 -11.45 -8.81 8.47
N THR A 97 -11.86 -9.36 7.34
CA THR A 97 -10.98 -10.14 6.47
C THR A 97 -10.79 -9.39 5.16
N VAL A 98 -9.53 -9.21 4.76
CA VAL A 98 -9.12 -8.61 3.48
C VAL A 98 -8.52 -9.70 2.60
N ALA A 99 -9.11 -9.93 1.44
CA ALA A 99 -8.49 -10.79 0.43
C ALA A 99 -7.42 -9.99 -0.33
N VAL A 100 -6.21 -10.54 -0.43
CA VAL A 100 -5.10 -9.97 -1.19
C VAL A 100 -4.82 -10.86 -2.39
N LEU A 101 -5.17 -10.37 -3.58
CA LEU A 101 -5.00 -11.09 -4.84
C LEU A 101 -3.66 -10.73 -5.47
N SER A 102 -2.62 -11.53 -5.19
CA SER A 102 -1.24 -11.26 -5.59
C SER A 102 -0.45 -12.55 -5.80
N SER A 103 0.81 -12.59 -5.40
CA SER A 103 1.72 -13.73 -5.49
C SER A 103 1.61 -14.76 -4.36
N GLY A 104 0.64 -14.60 -3.47
CA GLY A 104 0.54 -15.28 -2.18
C GLY A 104 0.90 -14.35 -1.04
N VAL A 105 0.96 -14.85 0.19
CA VAL A 105 1.41 -14.08 1.38
C VAL A 105 2.18 -15.00 2.31
N ASP A 106 3.38 -14.62 2.72
CA ASP A 106 4.18 -15.37 3.68
C ASP A 106 3.55 -15.35 5.09
N ALA A 107 2.81 -16.37 5.44
CA ALA A 107 2.19 -16.53 6.74
C ALA A 107 3.22 -16.76 7.89
N GLY A 108 4.44 -17.16 7.55
CA GLY A 108 5.56 -17.36 8.46
C GLY A 108 6.21 -16.06 8.93
N HIS A 109 6.01 -14.94 8.19
CA HIS A 109 6.61 -13.66 8.54
C HIS A 109 6.27 -13.24 9.98
N PRO A 110 7.26 -12.82 10.81
CA PRO A 110 7.04 -12.54 12.24
C PRO A 110 5.90 -11.57 12.54
N GLN A 111 5.74 -10.51 11.74
CA GLN A 111 4.69 -9.51 11.94
C GLN A 111 3.32 -9.91 11.36
N LEU A 112 3.24 -10.96 10.53
CA LEU A 112 1.99 -11.48 9.97
C LEU A 112 1.51 -12.78 10.63
N ARG A 113 2.35 -13.41 11.46
CA ARG A 113 2.05 -14.69 12.10
C ARG A 113 0.71 -14.67 12.82
N GLY A 114 -0.18 -15.61 12.46
CA GLY A 114 -1.54 -15.70 13.01
C GLY A 114 -2.55 -14.70 12.44
N ARG A 115 -2.15 -13.89 11.43
CA ARG A 115 -3.04 -12.99 10.71
C ARG A 115 -3.43 -13.51 9.33
N VAL A 116 -2.64 -14.40 8.76
CA VAL A 116 -2.82 -14.93 7.41
C VAL A 116 -3.52 -16.29 7.48
N ALA A 117 -4.57 -16.46 6.69
CA ALA A 117 -5.24 -17.74 6.45
C ALA A 117 -4.53 -18.52 5.32
N ALA A 118 -4.88 -19.80 5.13
CA ALA A 118 -4.28 -20.61 4.06
C ALA A 118 -4.55 -20.05 2.65
N GLY A 119 -5.75 -19.48 2.43
CA GLY A 119 -6.09 -18.87 1.15
C GLY A 119 -6.35 -19.86 0.02
N LEU A 120 -6.15 -19.40 -1.21
CA LEU A 120 -6.29 -20.19 -2.43
C LEU A 120 -5.17 -19.89 -3.43
N ASP A 121 -4.51 -20.92 -3.94
CA ASP A 121 -3.75 -20.81 -5.18
C ASP A 121 -4.73 -20.88 -6.38
N ALA A 122 -5.11 -19.71 -6.91
CA ALA A 122 -6.01 -19.63 -8.04
C ALA A 122 -5.30 -19.94 -9.37
N VAL A 123 -3.98 -19.90 -9.44
CA VAL A 123 -3.20 -20.32 -10.61
C VAL A 123 -3.29 -21.83 -10.74
N ALA A 124 -3.00 -22.58 -9.68
CA ALA A 124 -3.11 -24.02 -9.64
C ALA A 124 -4.60 -24.50 -9.59
N GLY A 125 -5.53 -23.60 -9.24
CA GLY A 125 -6.96 -23.92 -9.06
C GLY A 125 -7.30 -24.57 -7.73
N SER A 126 -6.32 -24.88 -6.90
CA SER A 126 -6.49 -25.47 -5.57
C SER A 126 -5.19 -25.36 -4.76
N GLY A 127 -5.29 -25.56 -3.44
CA GLY A 127 -4.16 -25.47 -2.52
C GLY A 127 -4.07 -24.12 -1.84
N PRO A 128 -3.18 -23.99 -0.84
CA PRO A 128 -2.98 -22.76 -0.09
C PRO A 128 -2.16 -21.73 -0.88
N ALA A 129 -2.26 -20.47 -0.46
CA ALA A 129 -1.45 -19.36 -0.96
C ALA A 129 -0.77 -18.62 0.20
N ASP A 130 -0.47 -19.34 1.27
CA ASP A 130 0.11 -18.82 2.51
C ASP A 130 1.64 -18.82 2.52
N ASP A 131 2.25 -19.03 1.37
CA ASP A 131 3.64 -18.75 1.02
C ASP A 131 3.71 -17.71 -0.12
N ASP A 132 4.86 -17.05 -0.27
CA ASP A 132 5.05 -16.00 -1.27
C ASP A 132 6.51 -15.95 -1.74
N CYS A 133 6.79 -16.52 -2.91
CA CYS A 133 8.14 -16.52 -3.45
C CYS A 133 8.57 -15.14 -3.96
N LEU A 134 7.66 -14.39 -4.57
CA LEU A 134 7.95 -13.07 -5.14
C LEU A 134 7.98 -11.94 -4.10
N GLY A 135 7.29 -12.12 -2.96
CA GLY A 135 7.21 -11.12 -1.90
C GLY A 135 6.13 -10.05 -2.10
N LEU A 136 5.52 -9.95 -3.29
CA LEU A 136 4.60 -8.85 -3.62
C LEU A 136 3.34 -8.84 -2.75
N GLY A 137 2.71 -10.00 -2.55
CA GLY A 137 1.53 -10.09 -1.71
C GLY A 137 1.86 -9.90 -0.22
N THR A 138 3.03 -10.34 0.22
CA THR A 138 3.55 -10.11 1.58
C THR A 138 3.76 -8.63 1.84
N GLN A 139 4.27 -7.88 0.87
CA GLN A 139 4.42 -6.43 0.92
C GLN A 139 3.07 -5.74 1.17
N VAL A 140 2.06 -6.05 0.35
CA VAL A 140 0.71 -5.48 0.48
C VAL A 140 0.03 -5.91 1.78
N ALA A 141 0.13 -7.20 2.14
CA ALA A 141 -0.41 -7.71 3.39
C ALA A 141 0.22 -7.05 4.62
N GLY A 142 1.51 -6.71 4.54
CA GLY A 142 2.23 -5.96 5.55
C GLY A 142 1.64 -4.58 5.79
N LEU A 143 1.40 -3.82 4.71
CA LEU A 143 0.78 -2.48 4.79
C LEU A 143 -0.63 -2.54 5.39
N ILE A 144 -1.35 -3.66 5.17
CA ILE A 144 -2.68 -3.85 5.72
C ILE A 144 -2.62 -4.27 7.20
N ALA A 145 -1.94 -5.37 7.54
CA ALA A 145 -2.17 -6.10 8.77
C ALA A 145 -0.93 -6.45 9.60
N ALA A 146 0.26 -5.92 9.27
CA ALA A 146 1.44 -6.16 10.07
C ALA A 146 1.23 -5.70 11.52
N ARG A 147 1.58 -6.58 12.47
CA ARG A 147 1.51 -6.24 13.89
C ARG A 147 2.61 -5.26 14.26
N GLN A 148 2.28 -4.31 15.11
CA GLN A 148 3.28 -3.47 15.75
C GLN A 148 4.19 -4.32 16.65
N THR A 149 5.48 -4.04 16.63
CA THR A 149 6.48 -4.68 17.47
C THR A 149 7.43 -3.61 18.04
N ASP A 150 7.96 -3.83 19.22
CA ASP A 150 8.86 -2.87 19.86
C ASP A 150 10.22 -2.76 19.14
N SER A 151 10.53 -3.73 18.29
CA SER A 151 11.82 -3.80 17.58
C SER A 151 11.81 -3.20 16.18
N GLN A 152 10.65 -2.79 15.66
CA GLN A 152 10.52 -2.24 14.31
C GLN A 152 9.54 -1.07 14.31
N GLY A 153 9.92 0.02 13.64
CA GLY A 153 9.08 1.21 13.49
C GLY A 153 7.88 1.02 12.53
N PHE A 154 7.75 -0.16 11.94
CA PHE A 154 6.72 -0.48 10.95
C PHE A 154 5.56 -1.26 11.55
N ALA A 155 4.33 -0.84 11.22
CA ALA A 155 3.11 -1.59 11.46
C ALA A 155 2.12 -1.40 10.30
N GLY A 156 1.21 -2.35 10.11
CA GLY A 156 0.11 -2.21 9.16
C GLY A 156 -0.93 -1.22 9.65
N LEU A 157 -1.64 -0.59 8.72
CA LEU A 157 -2.66 0.41 9.05
C LEU A 157 -3.85 -0.19 9.82
N ALA A 158 -4.21 -1.45 9.55
CA ALA A 158 -5.27 -2.22 10.20
C ALA A 158 -4.72 -3.50 10.86
N PRO A 159 -3.90 -3.38 11.94
CA PRO A 159 -3.16 -4.51 12.50
C PRO A 159 -4.05 -5.60 13.14
N GLY A 160 -5.33 -5.32 13.32
CA GLY A 160 -6.33 -6.28 13.77
C GLY A 160 -7.00 -7.09 12.66
N ALA A 161 -6.87 -6.67 11.40
CA ALA A 161 -7.46 -7.36 10.26
C ALA A 161 -6.81 -8.74 10.01
N ARG A 162 -7.55 -9.61 9.31
CA ARG A 162 -7.05 -10.89 8.81
C ARG A 162 -6.82 -10.81 7.31
N ILE A 163 -5.78 -11.47 6.84
CA ILE A 163 -5.44 -11.57 5.43
C ILE A 163 -5.90 -12.94 4.91
N LEU A 164 -6.60 -12.91 3.79
CA LEU A 164 -6.94 -14.10 3.01
C LEU A 164 -6.16 -14.02 1.69
N PRO A 165 -5.03 -14.72 1.58
CA PRO A 165 -4.21 -14.66 0.37
C PRO A 165 -4.89 -15.40 -0.78
N VAL A 166 -4.82 -14.82 -1.98
CA VAL A 166 -5.23 -15.47 -3.22
C VAL A 166 -4.10 -15.31 -4.23
N ARG A 167 -3.44 -16.40 -4.58
CA ARG A 167 -2.39 -16.37 -5.58
C ARG A 167 -3.01 -16.29 -6.96
N VAL A 168 -2.72 -15.21 -7.66
CA VAL A 168 -3.15 -14.95 -9.04
C VAL A 168 -1.99 -14.76 -10.00
N LEU A 169 -0.75 -14.76 -9.46
CA LEU A 169 0.50 -14.69 -10.21
C LEU A 169 1.23 -16.01 -10.15
N ASP A 170 1.75 -16.45 -11.28
CA ASP A 170 2.69 -17.58 -11.34
C ASP A 170 4.08 -17.13 -10.89
N ASP A 171 4.77 -17.95 -10.11
CA ASP A 171 6.15 -17.72 -9.64
C ASP A 171 7.19 -17.82 -10.78
N ALA A 172 6.77 -18.07 -12.02
CA ALA A 172 7.66 -18.40 -13.14
C ALA A 172 8.44 -17.21 -13.73
N GLY A 173 8.28 -15.98 -13.23
CA GLY A 173 8.94 -14.83 -13.85
C GLY A 173 9.32 -13.70 -12.91
N PHE A 174 10.64 -13.51 -12.69
CA PHE A 174 11.17 -12.21 -12.34
C PHE A 174 11.09 -11.31 -13.59
N GLY A 175 10.05 -10.47 -13.64
CA GLY A 175 9.79 -9.54 -14.72
C GLY A 175 8.58 -8.69 -14.36
N ARG A 176 7.98 -8.04 -15.33
CA ARG A 176 6.67 -7.40 -15.09
C ARG A 176 5.63 -8.51 -14.86
N PRO A 177 5.07 -8.64 -13.67
CA PRO A 177 4.11 -9.69 -13.37
C PRO A 177 2.85 -9.48 -14.21
N GLN A 178 2.46 -10.48 -14.97
CA GLN A 178 1.20 -10.46 -15.73
C GLN A 178 0.23 -11.43 -15.10
N VAL A 179 -0.99 -10.97 -14.92
CA VAL A 179 -2.09 -11.76 -14.38
C VAL A 179 -2.99 -12.22 -15.54
N ASP A 180 -3.28 -13.51 -15.60
CA ASP A 180 -4.31 -14.02 -16.49
C ASP A 180 -5.69 -13.54 -16.00
N PRO A 181 -6.48 -12.83 -16.84
CA PRO A 181 -7.80 -12.36 -16.49
C PRO A 181 -8.75 -13.48 -15.99
N ALA A 182 -8.62 -14.70 -16.51
CA ALA A 182 -9.45 -15.82 -16.06
C ALA A 182 -9.06 -16.28 -14.66
N VAL A 183 -7.76 -16.27 -14.33
CA VAL A 183 -7.25 -16.57 -12.98
C VAL A 183 -7.69 -15.48 -12.01
N LEU A 184 -7.59 -14.20 -12.39
CA LEU A 184 -8.06 -13.08 -11.59
C LEU A 184 -9.56 -13.21 -11.27
N ALA A 185 -10.38 -13.46 -12.30
CA ALA A 185 -11.84 -13.64 -12.13
C ALA A 185 -12.16 -14.81 -11.17
N ARG A 186 -11.43 -15.91 -11.27
CA ARG A 186 -11.55 -17.07 -10.36
C ARG A 186 -11.21 -16.68 -8.94
N GLY A 187 -10.10 -15.96 -8.74
CA GLY A 187 -9.64 -15.48 -7.44
C GLY A 187 -10.66 -14.53 -6.79
N ILE A 188 -11.19 -13.56 -7.53
CA ILE A 188 -12.25 -12.65 -7.06
C ILE A 188 -13.50 -13.47 -6.68
N GLY A 189 -13.93 -14.36 -7.56
CA GLY A 189 -15.11 -15.21 -7.32
C GLY A 189 -14.99 -16.03 -6.04
N TRP A 190 -13.83 -16.65 -5.84
CA TRP A 190 -13.56 -17.41 -4.61
C TRP A 190 -13.55 -16.53 -3.36
N ALA A 191 -12.94 -15.34 -3.42
CA ALA A 191 -12.95 -14.40 -2.31
C ALA A 191 -14.38 -13.96 -1.93
N VAL A 192 -15.28 -13.82 -2.91
CA VAL A 192 -16.73 -13.57 -2.68
C VAL A 192 -17.35 -14.71 -1.90
N ASP A 193 -17.07 -15.97 -2.27
CA ASP A 193 -17.59 -17.15 -1.58
C ASP A 193 -17.09 -17.24 -0.12
N GLN A 194 -15.90 -16.71 0.18
CA GLN A 194 -15.36 -16.58 1.53
C GLN A 194 -15.97 -15.42 2.34
N ARG A 195 -16.84 -14.60 1.73
CA ARG A 195 -17.51 -13.45 2.38
C ARG A 195 -16.55 -12.49 3.03
N VAL A 196 -15.45 -12.17 2.34
CA VAL A 196 -14.48 -11.18 2.82
C VAL A 196 -15.11 -9.79 2.89
N ALA A 197 -14.56 -8.91 3.72
CA ALA A 197 -15.03 -7.54 3.83
C ALA A 197 -14.49 -6.63 2.70
N VAL A 198 -13.26 -6.91 2.27
CA VAL A 198 -12.53 -6.12 1.27
C VAL A 198 -11.76 -7.08 0.35
N ILE A 199 -11.72 -6.76 -0.93
CA ILE A 199 -10.83 -7.39 -1.92
C ILE A 199 -9.82 -6.34 -2.38
N ALA A 200 -8.53 -6.61 -2.20
CA ALA A 200 -7.43 -5.81 -2.72
C ALA A 200 -6.83 -6.49 -3.95
N VAL A 201 -6.80 -5.77 -5.07
CA VAL A 201 -6.21 -6.19 -6.35
C VAL A 201 -5.02 -5.29 -6.67
N PRO A 202 -3.82 -5.59 -6.13
CA PRO A 202 -2.65 -4.71 -6.27
C PRO A 202 -1.98 -4.79 -7.65
N ILE A 203 -2.42 -5.70 -8.52
CA ILE A 203 -1.84 -5.89 -9.84
C ILE A 203 -2.97 -5.86 -10.86
N PRO A 204 -3.01 -4.87 -11.77
CA PRO A 204 -4.06 -4.75 -12.76
C PRO A 204 -3.87 -5.73 -13.92
N VAL A 205 -4.96 -5.96 -14.66
CA VAL A 205 -4.93 -6.46 -16.04
C VAL A 205 -5.28 -5.30 -16.96
N TYR A 206 -4.82 -5.36 -18.22
CA TYR A 206 -5.07 -4.28 -19.19
C TYR A 206 -6.07 -4.70 -20.29
N GLU A 207 -6.64 -5.88 -20.12
CA GLU A 207 -7.73 -6.37 -20.96
C GLU A 207 -9.07 -6.20 -20.22
N ASP A 208 -10.04 -5.63 -20.90
CA ASP A 208 -11.42 -5.56 -20.41
C ASP A 208 -12.12 -6.93 -20.55
N ALA A 209 -11.79 -7.84 -19.63
CA ALA A 209 -12.28 -9.19 -19.65
C ALA A 209 -13.67 -9.31 -19.01
N ALA A 210 -14.63 -9.83 -19.76
CA ALA A 210 -16.02 -10.01 -19.28
C ALA A 210 -16.09 -10.85 -18.00
N ALA A 211 -15.20 -11.84 -17.83
CA ALA A 211 -15.14 -12.67 -16.63
C ALA A 211 -14.73 -11.86 -15.38
N VAL A 212 -13.75 -10.97 -15.52
CA VAL A 212 -13.30 -10.09 -14.42
C VAL A 212 -14.41 -9.11 -14.06
N ARG A 213 -15.03 -8.48 -15.06
CA ARG A 213 -16.17 -7.56 -14.85
C ARG A 213 -17.31 -8.24 -14.11
N ALA A 214 -17.71 -9.46 -14.52
CA ALA A 214 -18.75 -10.23 -13.85
C ALA A 214 -18.40 -10.58 -12.40
N ALA A 215 -17.14 -10.98 -12.14
CA ALA A 215 -16.67 -11.31 -10.80
C ALA A 215 -16.68 -10.08 -9.88
N VAL A 216 -16.25 -8.91 -10.38
CA VAL A 216 -16.30 -7.64 -9.65
C VAL A 216 -17.73 -7.23 -9.35
N THR A 217 -18.63 -7.27 -10.35
CA THR A 217 -20.04 -6.96 -10.14
C THR A 217 -20.64 -7.84 -9.05
N ARG A 218 -20.34 -9.14 -9.05
CA ARG A 218 -20.78 -10.08 -8.00
C ARG A 218 -20.19 -9.70 -6.63
N ALA A 219 -18.95 -9.27 -6.56
CA ALA A 219 -18.30 -8.83 -5.31
C ALA A 219 -19.01 -7.60 -4.72
N VAL A 220 -19.25 -6.57 -5.54
CA VAL A 220 -19.96 -5.35 -5.13
C VAL A 220 -21.39 -5.67 -4.68
N GLN A 221 -22.12 -6.49 -5.44
CA GLN A 221 -23.48 -6.93 -5.08
C GLN A 221 -23.52 -7.77 -3.79
N ALA A 222 -22.45 -8.51 -3.49
CA ALA A 222 -22.29 -9.23 -2.23
C ALA A 222 -21.91 -8.34 -1.04
N GLY A 223 -21.81 -7.03 -1.22
CA GLY A 223 -21.48 -6.09 -0.16
C GLY A 223 -19.99 -5.97 0.13
N ILE A 224 -19.11 -6.40 -0.77
CA ILE A 224 -17.66 -6.39 -0.62
C ILE A 224 -17.08 -5.13 -1.26
N VAL A 225 -16.20 -4.43 -0.55
CA VAL A 225 -15.44 -3.30 -1.10
C VAL A 225 -14.31 -3.83 -1.96
N VAL A 226 -14.23 -3.39 -3.20
CA VAL A 226 -13.14 -3.75 -4.12
C VAL A 226 -12.22 -2.55 -4.29
N VAL A 227 -10.92 -2.77 -4.04
CA VAL A 227 -9.88 -1.76 -4.16
C VAL A 227 -8.84 -2.26 -5.14
N ALA A 228 -8.50 -1.48 -6.15
CA ALA A 228 -7.60 -1.91 -7.22
C ALA A 228 -6.54 -0.86 -7.56
N ALA A 229 -5.37 -1.34 -7.96
CA ALA A 229 -4.26 -0.50 -8.41
C ALA A 229 -4.60 0.20 -9.73
N ALA A 230 -4.23 1.48 -9.84
CA ALA A 230 -4.34 2.23 -11.07
C ALA A 230 -3.30 1.81 -12.13
N GLY A 231 -2.27 1.04 -11.74
CA GLY A 231 -1.22 0.57 -12.63
C GLY A 231 0.02 1.46 -12.62
N ASP A 232 1.11 0.87 -13.07
CA ASP A 232 2.47 1.44 -12.97
C ASP A 232 3.06 1.73 -14.38
N GLU A 233 2.19 2.02 -15.35
CA GLU A 233 2.55 2.36 -16.73
C GLU A 233 2.17 3.81 -17.08
N GLY A 234 2.32 4.73 -16.11
CA GLY A 234 1.95 6.15 -16.24
C GLY A 234 3.10 7.09 -16.54
N GLY A 235 4.33 6.57 -16.79
CA GLY A 235 5.50 7.37 -17.13
C GLY A 235 5.31 8.23 -18.40
N ALA A 236 6.15 9.24 -18.60
CA ALA A 236 6.00 10.24 -19.65
C ALA A 236 5.89 9.64 -21.06
N ASP A 237 6.60 8.56 -21.31
CA ASP A 237 6.63 7.87 -22.62
C ASP A 237 5.82 6.55 -22.61
N ALA A 238 5.08 6.27 -21.53
CA ALA A 238 4.30 5.06 -21.39
C ALA A 238 2.92 5.16 -22.04
N ALA A 239 2.35 4.03 -22.41
CA ALA A 239 1.04 3.98 -23.09
C ALA A 239 -0.13 4.38 -22.20
N ASN A 240 0.04 4.34 -20.87
CA ASN A 240 -0.99 4.63 -19.87
C ASN A 240 -2.33 3.92 -20.17
N PRO A 241 -2.35 2.59 -20.39
CA PRO A 241 -3.56 1.86 -20.74
C PRO A 241 -4.56 1.84 -19.58
N THR A 242 -5.83 1.67 -19.89
CA THR A 242 -6.87 1.56 -18.84
C THR A 242 -6.66 0.28 -18.01
N PRO A 243 -6.46 0.39 -16.69
CA PRO A 243 -6.28 -0.77 -15.82
C PRO A 243 -7.63 -1.35 -15.37
N PHE A 244 -7.70 -2.66 -15.30
CA PHE A 244 -8.84 -3.37 -14.72
C PHE A 244 -8.36 -4.22 -13.54
N PRO A 245 -9.14 -4.30 -12.44
CA PRO A 245 -10.53 -3.86 -12.32
C PRO A 245 -10.73 -2.37 -11.93
N ALA A 246 -9.69 -1.54 -11.79
CA ALA A 246 -9.86 -0.13 -11.37
C ALA A 246 -10.78 0.68 -12.31
N GLY A 247 -10.83 0.33 -13.59
CA GLY A 247 -11.73 0.97 -14.56
C GLY A 247 -13.20 0.53 -14.48
N TYR A 248 -13.58 -0.33 -13.56
CA TYR A 248 -14.97 -0.77 -13.41
C TYR A 248 -15.72 0.03 -12.34
N GLU A 249 -17.01 0.26 -12.55
CA GLU A 249 -17.89 0.89 -11.58
C GLU A 249 -17.95 0.11 -10.26
N GLY A 250 -17.91 0.84 -9.14
CA GLY A 250 -17.94 0.27 -7.79
C GLY A 250 -16.60 -0.29 -7.30
N VAL A 251 -15.52 0.00 -8.02
CA VAL A 251 -14.14 -0.29 -7.63
C VAL A 251 -13.43 1.01 -7.25
N LEU A 252 -12.77 1.03 -6.11
CA LEU A 252 -11.88 2.13 -5.73
C LEU A 252 -10.54 1.99 -6.46
N GLY A 253 -10.33 2.79 -7.48
CA GLY A 253 -9.08 2.86 -8.22
C GLY A 253 -8.05 3.75 -7.52
N VAL A 254 -6.86 3.20 -7.24
CA VAL A 254 -5.86 3.83 -6.38
C VAL A 254 -4.58 4.16 -7.12
N GLY A 255 -4.25 5.45 -7.20
CA GLY A 255 -2.95 5.94 -7.67
C GLY A 255 -1.93 6.07 -6.53
N ALA A 256 -0.67 6.26 -6.89
CA ALA A 256 0.46 6.35 -5.96
C ALA A 256 1.03 7.77 -5.86
N ILE A 257 1.37 8.16 -4.62
CA ILE A 257 2.15 9.37 -4.33
C ILE A 257 3.43 9.04 -3.58
N GLY A 258 4.41 9.93 -3.72
CA GLY A 258 5.67 9.87 -2.99
C GLY A 258 5.70 10.72 -1.72
N PRO A 259 6.86 10.78 -1.03
CA PRO A 259 7.04 11.49 0.25
C PRO A 259 6.72 12.98 0.20
N THR A 260 6.83 13.60 -0.96
CA THR A 260 6.51 15.03 -1.17
C THR A 260 5.03 15.31 -1.41
N GLY A 261 4.20 14.26 -1.48
CA GLY A 261 2.79 14.35 -1.90
C GLY A 261 2.59 14.49 -3.42
N ALA A 262 3.67 14.48 -4.20
CA ALA A 262 3.59 14.45 -5.66
C ALA A 262 3.15 13.08 -6.14
N ARG A 263 2.43 13.02 -7.27
CA ARG A 263 2.13 11.76 -7.93
C ARG A 263 3.44 11.06 -8.29
N TRP A 264 3.52 9.76 -8.01
CA TRP A 264 4.63 8.95 -8.48
C TRP A 264 4.64 8.92 -10.02
N ASP A 265 5.81 9.11 -10.63
CA ASP A 265 5.92 9.30 -12.08
C ASP A 265 5.32 8.14 -12.88
N ASP A 266 5.54 6.90 -12.44
CA ASP A 266 5.00 5.72 -13.11
C ASP A 266 3.54 5.42 -12.73
N SER A 267 2.95 6.11 -11.72
CA SER A 267 1.53 5.95 -11.40
C SER A 267 0.67 6.35 -12.58
N GLN A 268 -0.15 5.43 -13.07
CA GLN A 268 -1.09 5.71 -14.12
C GLN A 268 -2.13 6.75 -13.68
N HIS A 269 -2.68 7.46 -14.63
CA HIS A 269 -3.60 8.58 -14.42
C HIS A 269 -4.75 8.51 -15.41
N GLY A 270 -5.93 8.85 -14.95
CA GLY A 270 -7.14 8.80 -15.76
C GLY A 270 -8.40 8.84 -14.91
N PRO A 271 -9.57 8.72 -15.54
CA PRO A 271 -10.85 8.75 -14.84
C PRO A 271 -11.07 7.54 -13.87
N TYR A 272 -10.23 6.53 -13.98
CA TYR A 272 -10.22 5.34 -13.14
C TYR A 272 -9.42 5.53 -11.83
N VAL A 273 -8.81 6.68 -11.62
CA VAL A 273 -8.15 7.02 -10.35
C VAL A 273 -9.16 7.77 -9.48
N ASP A 274 -9.68 7.11 -8.46
CA ASP A 274 -10.63 7.71 -7.54
C ASP A 274 -9.96 8.50 -6.43
N LEU A 275 -8.80 8.02 -5.96
CA LEU A 275 -7.98 8.67 -4.95
C LEU A 275 -6.53 8.16 -5.05
N VAL A 276 -5.67 8.78 -4.26
CA VAL A 276 -4.26 8.37 -4.16
C VAL A 276 -3.89 8.01 -2.71
N ALA A 277 -2.86 7.19 -2.58
CA ALA A 277 -2.24 6.85 -1.30
C ALA A 277 -0.71 6.76 -1.43
N PRO A 278 0.05 6.71 -0.32
CA PRO A 278 1.47 6.44 -0.36
C PRO A 278 1.78 5.18 -1.19
N GLY A 279 2.65 5.30 -2.18
CA GLY A 279 2.98 4.19 -3.07
C GLY A 279 4.39 4.27 -3.65
N ASP A 280 5.10 5.38 -3.47
CA ASP A 280 6.49 5.52 -3.88
C ASP A 280 7.43 5.57 -2.67
N GLN A 281 8.58 4.90 -2.77
CA GLN A 281 9.58 4.78 -1.69
C GLN A 281 8.95 4.23 -0.39
N ILE A 282 8.11 3.21 -0.54
CA ILE A 282 7.41 2.57 0.57
C ILE A 282 8.31 1.52 1.21
N LEU A 283 8.52 1.64 2.51
CA LEU A 283 9.11 0.58 3.30
C LEU A 283 8.00 -0.36 3.78
N THR A 284 8.13 -1.65 3.49
CA THR A 284 7.12 -2.67 3.80
C THR A 284 7.75 -4.02 4.10
N LEU A 285 6.94 -5.00 4.51
CA LEU A 285 7.44 -6.34 4.84
C LEU A 285 8.06 -7.02 3.62
N GLN A 286 9.12 -7.78 3.86
CA GLN A 286 9.69 -8.65 2.85
C GLN A 286 9.45 -10.11 3.23
N ARG A 287 9.34 -10.98 2.24
CA ARG A 287 9.29 -12.43 2.45
C ARG A 287 10.37 -12.91 3.44
N GLY A 288 10.03 -13.86 4.30
CA GLY A 288 10.90 -14.42 5.33
C GLY A 288 10.96 -13.57 6.57
N SER A 289 11.49 -12.38 6.49
CA SER A 289 11.60 -11.43 7.62
C SER A 289 12.05 -10.05 7.16
N GLY A 290 11.98 -9.06 8.05
CA GLY A 290 12.48 -7.71 7.82
C GLY A 290 11.64 -6.91 6.83
N LEU A 291 12.20 -5.77 6.39
CA LEU A 291 11.56 -4.80 5.53
C LEU A 291 12.36 -4.59 4.25
N THR A 292 11.66 -4.18 3.20
CA THR A 292 12.26 -3.79 1.91
C THR A 292 11.62 -2.49 1.42
N GLY A 293 12.38 -1.73 0.62
CA GLY A 293 11.86 -0.57 -0.11
C GLY A 293 11.24 -1.01 -1.43
N ALA A 294 10.06 -0.49 -1.75
CA ALA A 294 9.38 -0.73 -3.01
C ALA A 294 8.53 0.45 -3.44
N SER A 295 8.19 0.54 -4.73
CA SER A 295 7.27 1.53 -5.28
C SER A 295 6.24 0.84 -6.17
N GLY A 296 4.99 1.34 -6.19
CA GLY A 296 3.90 0.83 -7.00
C GLY A 296 2.52 1.24 -6.51
N THR A 297 1.58 1.36 -7.42
CA THR A 297 0.16 1.61 -7.10
C THR A 297 -0.47 0.45 -6.35
N GLY A 298 0.10 -0.76 -6.48
CA GLY A 298 -0.28 -1.93 -5.69
C GLY A 298 -0.04 -1.75 -4.19
N LEU A 299 1.02 -1.05 -3.79
CA LEU A 299 1.29 -0.71 -2.39
C LEU A 299 0.28 0.33 -1.88
N ALA A 300 0.01 1.37 -2.69
CA ALA A 300 -1.03 2.35 -2.40
C ALA A 300 -2.40 1.69 -2.18
N THR A 301 -2.74 0.67 -2.99
CA THR A 301 -3.94 -0.15 -2.85
C THR A 301 -4.02 -0.81 -1.47
N GLY A 302 -2.89 -1.25 -0.91
CA GLY A 302 -2.81 -1.82 0.44
C GLY A 302 -3.30 -0.85 1.53
N PHE A 303 -2.89 0.41 1.49
CA PHE A 303 -3.33 1.43 2.45
C PHE A 303 -4.82 1.75 2.33
N VAL A 304 -5.35 1.83 1.10
CA VAL A 304 -6.79 2.09 0.89
C VAL A 304 -7.63 0.88 1.31
N ALA A 305 -7.18 -0.35 1.01
CA ALA A 305 -7.85 -1.57 1.46
C ALA A 305 -7.85 -1.68 3.00
N ALA A 306 -6.75 -1.31 3.65
CA ALA A 306 -6.68 -1.23 5.10
C ALA A 306 -7.66 -0.18 5.66
N THR A 307 -7.73 1.00 5.02
CA THR A 307 -8.70 2.04 5.39
C THR A 307 -10.14 1.53 5.27
N ALA A 308 -10.47 0.85 4.18
CA ALA A 308 -11.79 0.23 3.99
C ALA A 308 -12.09 -0.82 5.08
N ALA A 309 -11.11 -1.61 5.48
CA ALA A 309 -11.24 -2.59 6.56
C ALA A 309 -11.48 -1.91 7.93
N LEU A 310 -10.80 -0.81 8.23
CA LEU A 310 -11.00 -0.02 9.42
C LEU A 310 -12.42 0.58 9.47
N VAL A 311 -12.86 1.19 8.35
CA VAL A 311 -14.22 1.75 8.21
C VAL A 311 -15.26 0.66 8.39
N ARG A 312 -15.10 -0.49 7.74
CA ARG A 312 -16.01 -1.64 7.86
C ARG A 312 -16.12 -2.12 9.30
N ASN A 313 -15.01 -2.24 10.01
CA ASN A 313 -15.02 -2.66 11.41
C ASN A 313 -15.72 -1.64 12.31
N LYS A 314 -15.44 -0.35 12.12
CA LYS A 314 -16.01 0.72 12.97
C LYS A 314 -17.46 1.01 12.68
N ARG A 315 -17.87 1.00 11.40
CA ARG A 315 -19.20 1.44 10.94
C ARG A 315 -20.17 0.28 10.70
N GLY A 316 -19.72 -0.97 10.75
CA GLY A 316 -20.59 -2.14 10.63
C GLY A 316 -21.23 -2.29 9.25
N ALA A 317 -22.55 -2.17 9.18
CA ALA A 317 -23.36 -2.59 8.04
C ALA A 317 -23.47 -1.56 6.89
N LEU A 318 -22.48 -0.66 6.70
CA LEU A 318 -22.47 0.21 5.52
C LEU A 318 -22.34 -0.64 4.24
N ASP A 319 -23.08 -0.27 3.18
CA ASP A 319 -22.86 -0.86 1.86
C ASP A 319 -21.54 -0.38 1.23
N PRO A 320 -21.01 -1.07 0.19
CA PRO A 320 -19.75 -0.70 -0.44
C PRO A 320 -19.73 0.75 -0.94
N GLY A 321 -20.81 1.21 -1.58
CA GLY A 321 -20.89 2.58 -2.10
C GLY A 321 -20.95 3.63 -0.97
N GLN A 322 -21.46 3.29 0.23
CA GLN A 322 -21.37 4.16 1.38
C GLN A 322 -19.95 4.26 1.92
N ILE A 323 -19.22 3.15 1.96
CA ILE A 323 -17.80 3.13 2.37
C ILE A 323 -16.96 3.91 1.36
N GLU A 324 -17.17 3.69 0.06
CA GLU A 324 -16.53 4.43 -1.01
C GLU A 324 -16.76 5.94 -0.85
N ARG A 325 -18.00 6.38 -0.76
CA ARG A 325 -18.33 7.80 -0.54
C ARG A 325 -17.66 8.38 0.69
N LEU A 326 -17.56 7.59 1.77
CA LEU A 326 -16.93 8.04 3.01
C LEU A 326 -15.42 8.21 2.82
N ILE A 327 -14.75 7.25 2.21
CA ILE A 327 -13.32 7.32 1.92
C ILE A 327 -13.00 8.48 0.98
N LEU A 328 -13.77 8.63 -0.10
CA LEU A 328 -13.56 9.69 -1.10
C LEU A 328 -13.94 11.07 -0.56
N GLY A 329 -15.01 11.16 0.24
CA GLY A 329 -15.48 12.42 0.80
C GLY A 329 -14.62 12.97 1.94
N THR A 330 -13.79 12.12 2.56
CA THR A 330 -12.86 12.49 3.64
C THR A 330 -11.40 12.53 3.19
N ALA A 331 -11.14 12.31 1.89
CA ALA A 331 -9.79 12.43 1.33
C ALA A 331 -9.24 13.85 1.51
N VAL A 332 -7.96 13.96 1.81
CA VAL A 332 -7.27 15.25 1.90
C VAL A 332 -7.08 15.79 0.47
N PRO A 333 -7.46 17.05 0.20
CA PRO A 333 -7.20 17.64 -1.11
C PRO A 333 -5.73 17.52 -1.51
N ALA A 334 -5.48 16.94 -2.68
CA ALA A 334 -4.14 16.85 -3.26
C ALA A 334 -3.80 18.14 -4.02
N PRO A 335 -2.51 18.36 -4.36
CA PRO A 335 -2.13 19.40 -5.30
C PRO A 335 -2.92 19.32 -6.61
N ALA A 336 -3.19 20.45 -7.23
CA ALA A 336 -3.91 20.48 -8.49
C ALA A 336 -3.14 19.71 -9.58
N GLY A 337 -3.82 18.79 -10.28
CA GLY A 337 -3.21 18.02 -11.36
C GLY A 337 -3.99 16.74 -11.68
N PRO A 338 -3.75 16.16 -12.85
CA PRO A 338 -4.37 14.90 -13.23
C PRO A 338 -3.83 13.72 -12.38
N GLY A 339 -4.68 12.71 -12.13
CA GLY A 339 -4.28 11.47 -11.51
C GLY A 339 -4.31 11.44 -9.97
N PHE A 340 -4.91 12.45 -9.33
CA PHE A 340 -5.12 12.48 -7.87
C PHE A 340 -6.55 12.08 -7.44
N GLY A 341 -7.48 11.98 -8.37
CA GLY A 341 -8.88 11.71 -8.06
C GLY A 341 -9.46 12.70 -7.04
N ARG A 342 -10.00 12.20 -5.94
CA ARG A 342 -10.54 13.01 -4.84
C ARG A 342 -9.47 13.52 -3.87
N GLY A 343 -8.22 13.07 -4.04
CA GLY A 343 -7.12 13.45 -3.18
C GLY A 343 -6.48 12.27 -2.45
N ILE A 344 -5.78 12.57 -1.35
CA ILE A 344 -4.99 11.60 -0.59
C ILE A 344 -5.88 10.92 0.46
N VAL A 345 -5.81 9.61 0.56
CA VAL A 345 -6.55 8.84 1.57
C VAL A 345 -6.30 9.37 2.99
N ASN A 346 -7.37 9.51 3.78
CA ASN A 346 -7.30 9.91 5.19
C ASN A 346 -8.00 8.88 6.07
N PRO A 347 -7.27 7.91 6.62
CA PRO A 347 -7.86 6.85 7.43
C PRO A 347 -8.57 7.35 8.68
N TYR A 348 -8.01 8.40 9.32
CA TYR A 348 -8.60 8.96 10.53
C TYR A 348 -9.97 9.58 10.25
N ALA A 349 -10.06 10.44 9.23
CA ALA A 349 -11.31 11.07 8.84
C ALA A 349 -12.33 10.04 8.32
N ALA A 350 -11.91 9.08 7.51
CA ALA A 350 -12.78 8.02 7.01
C ALA A 350 -13.43 7.19 8.14
N VAL A 351 -12.70 6.95 9.23
CA VAL A 351 -13.20 6.20 10.38
C VAL A 351 -14.12 7.05 11.28
N ASN A 352 -13.79 8.33 11.51
CA ASN A 352 -14.41 9.13 12.56
C ASN A 352 -15.41 10.19 12.07
N ASP A 353 -15.22 10.71 10.85
CA ASP A 353 -16.06 11.78 10.33
C ASP A 353 -17.41 11.26 9.82
N MET A 354 -18.41 12.12 9.90
CA MET A 354 -19.72 11.89 9.30
C MET A 354 -19.87 12.87 8.13
N LEU A 355 -20.08 12.33 6.93
CA LEU A 355 -20.44 13.17 5.80
C LEU A 355 -21.83 13.75 6.06
N ALA A 356 -21.94 15.07 6.08
CA ALA A 356 -23.24 15.72 6.06
C ALA A 356 -23.98 15.26 4.79
N GLY A 357 -25.25 14.93 4.91
CA GLY A 357 -26.09 14.38 3.83
C GLY A 357 -26.41 15.35 2.68
N GLY A 358 -25.58 16.36 2.45
CA GLY A 358 -25.58 17.26 1.30
C GLY A 358 -24.28 17.07 0.53
N GLY A 359 -24.32 17.18 -0.81
CA GLY A 359 -23.11 17.12 -1.64
C GLY A 359 -22.00 18.04 -1.11
N PRO A 360 -20.75 17.87 -1.56
CA PRO A 360 -19.63 18.63 -1.05
C PRO A 360 -19.98 20.13 -1.12
N ALA A 361 -20.17 20.74 0.08
CA ALA A 361 -20.25 22.18 0.13
C ALA A 361 -18.93 22.70 -0.43
N ALA A 362 -19.00 23.48 -1.51
CA ALA A 362 -17.83 24.17 -2.01
C ALA A 362 -17.22 24.90 -0.81
N LEU A 363 -16.00 24.49 -0.43
CA LEU A 363 -15.28 25.21 0.60
C LEU A 363 -15.22 26.68 0.14
N PRO A 364 -15.51 27.65 1.03
CA PRO A 364 -15.28 29.04 0.68
C PRO A 364 -13.85 29.14 0.17
N GLY A 365 -13.68 29.80 -1.00
CA GLY A 365 -12.34 29.98 -1.56
C GLY A 365 -11.44 30.53 -0.46
N LEU A 366 -10.34 29.83 -0.17
CA LEU A 366 -9.34 30.33 0.74
C LEU A 366 -8.84 31.63 0.12
N THR A 367 -9.32 32.77 0.62
CA THR A 367 -8.61 34.02 0.42
C THR A 367 -7.27 33.83 1.11
N PRO A 368 -6.15 33.85 0.38
CA PRO A 368 -4.85 33.83 1.04
C PRO A 368 -4.87 34.96 2.07
N SER A 369 -4.79 34.65 3.35
CA SER A 369 -4.54 35.68 4.33
C SER A 369 -3.24 36.33 3.92
N GLU A 370 -3.25 37.62 3.66
CA GLU A 370 -2.02 38.36 3.51
C GLU A 370 -1.12 37.97 4.68
N PRO A 371 0.15 37.60 4.40
CA PRO A 371 1.06 37.28 5.48
C PRO A 371 1.07 38.46 6.43
N VAL A 372 0.57 38.26 7.64
CA VAL A 372 0.66 39.24 8.72
C VAL A 372 2.15 39.42 8.96
N THR A 373 2.75 40.33 8.21
CA THR A 373 4.11 40.78 8.48
C THR A 373 4.02 41.57 9.78
N ASP A 374 4.27 40.88 10.90
CA ASP A 374 4.36 41.54 12.20
C ASP A 374 5.49 42.56 12.11
N ALA A 375 5.11 43.83 11.97
CA ALA A 375 6.04 44.93 11.87
C ALA A 375 6.99 45.01 13.12
N ALA A 376 6.54 44.48 14.24
CA ALA A 376 7.36 44.34 15.43
C ALA A 376 8.47 43.27 15.26
N TRP A 377 8.15 42.13 14.62
CA TRP A 377 9.13 41.07 14.33
C TRP A 377 10.16 41.52 13.30
N LEU A 378 9.76 42.25 12.25
CA LEU A 378 10.69 42.82 11.27
C LEU A 378 11.66 43.83 11.92
N ARG A 379 11.15 44.70 12.77
CA ARG A 379 12.00 45.66 13.51
C ARG A 379 12.94 44.94 14.46
N SER A 380 12.50 43.94 15.20
CA SER A 380 13.35 43.16 16.10
C SER A 380 14.47 42.43 15.36
N ARG A 381 14.15 41.87 14.18
CA ARG A 381 15.14 41.23 13.31
C ARG A 381 16.19 42.22 12.80
N ASP A 382 15.76 43.40 12.35
CA ASP A 382 16.68 44.42 11.83
C ASP A 382 17.59 44.97 12.93
N VAL A 383 17.06 45.20 14.14
CA VAL A 383 17.84 45.56 15.32
C VAL A 383 18.86 44.48 15.69
N ALA A 384 18.46 43.21 15.63
CA ALA A 384 19.35 42.09 15.91
C ALA A 384 20.47 41.97 14.88
N VAL A 385 20.17 42.17 13.60
CA VAL A 385 21.17 42.14 12.51
C VAL A 385 22.17 43.31 12.66
N VAL A 386 21.67 44.51 12.89
CA VAL A 386 22.52 45.68 13.10
C VAL A 386 23.40 45.53 14.35
N GLY A 387 22.81 44.99 15.43
CA GLY A 387 23.58 44.67 16.66
C GLY A 387 24.67 43.63 16.44
N ALA A 388 24.37 42.58 15.70
CA ALA A 388 25.37 41.54 15.36
C ALA A 388 26.48 42.07 14.47
N LEU A 389 26.17 42.89 13.47
CA LEU A 389 27.19 43.54 12.62
C LEU A 389 28.05 44.49 13.42
N GLY A 390 27.46 45.29 14.35
CA GLY A 390 28.18 46.16 15.27
C GLY A 390 29.16 45.41 16.19
N ALA A 391 28.71 44.28 16.74
CA ALA A 391 29.56 43.43 17.58
C ALA A 391 30.75 42.85 16.80
N VAL A 392 30.52 42.36 15.56
CA VAL A 392 31.60 41.86 14.70
C VAL A 392 32.59 42.95 14.37
N LEU A 393 32.11 44.16 14.03
CA LEU A 393 32.98 45.29 13.75
C LEU A 393 33.86 45.66 14.97
N LEU A 394 33.24 45.66 16.16
CA LEU A 394 33.97 45.95 17.41
C LEU A 394 35.05 44.90 17.69
N VAL A 395 34.75 43.62 17.50
CA VAL A 395 35.74 42.53 17.64
C VAL A 395 36.90 42.73 16.65
N VAL A 396 36.59 43.05 15.38
CA VAL A 396 37.63 43.31 14.37
C VAL A 396 38.49 44.51 14.73
N LEU A 397 37.90 45.60 15.22
CA LEU A 397 38.64 46.80 15.66
C LEU A 397 39.52 46.50 16.88
N VAL A 398 39.02 45.77 17.87
CA VAL A 398 39.82 45.36 19.04
C VAL A 398 40.99 44.46 18.61
N TRP A 399 40.72 43.50 17.73
CA TRP A 399 41.75 42.61 17.19
C TRP A 399 42.78 43.39 16.38
N ALA A 400 42.35 44.27 15.47
CA ALA A 400 43.26 45.15 14.71
C ALA A 400 44.11 46.05 15.64
N GLY A 401 43.48 46.62 16.67
CA GLY A 401 44.20 47.41 17.70
C GLY A 401 45.18 46.54 18.46
N ALA A 402 44.82 45.36 18.88
CA ALA A 402 45.69 44.43 19.59
C ALA A 402 46.94 44.02 18.75
N VAL A 403 46.72 43.89 17.44
CA VAL A 403 47.85 43.59 16.52
C VAL A 403 48.67 44.81 16.11
N ALA A 404 48.02 45.94 15.88
CA ALA A 404 48.69 47.18 15.40
C ALA A 404 49.44 47.91 16.49
N LEU A 405 48.88 48.06 17.70
CA LEU A 405 49.48 48.76 18.81
C LEU A 405 50.85 48.20 19.24
N PRO A 406 51.06 46.91 19.41
CA PRO A 406 52.37 46.37 19.72
C PRO A 406 53.42 46.60 18.59
N ARG A 407 52.94 46.48 17.33
CA ARG A 407 53.79 46.71 16.15
C ARG A 407 54.17 48.17 16.01
N ALA A 408 53.26 49.10 16.26
CA ALA A 408 53.52 50.54 16.28
C ALA A 408 54.43 50.91 17.40
N ARG A 409 54.24 50.40 18.62
CA ARG A 409 55.18 50.62 19.77
C ARG A 409 56.60 50.11 19.50
N ARG A 410 56.71 48.95 18.86
CA ARG A 410 57.99 48.37 18.45
C ARG A 410 58.70 49.20 17.38
N ARG A 411 57.98 49.97 16.54
CA ARG A 411 58.54 50.87 15.51
C ARG A 411 58.73 52.28 15.97
N SER A 412 58.59 52.57 17.28
CA SER A 412 58.78 53.89 17.90
C SER A 412 58.08 55.05 17.17
N TRP A 413 56.99 54.80 16.50
CA TRP A 413 56.16 55.79 15.77
C TRP A 413 56.94 56.75 14.87
N ARG A 414 58.08 56.32 14.34
CA ARG A 414 58.81 57.17 13.36
C ARG A 414 58.10 56.98 12.01
N ALA A 415 57.68 58.11 11.44
CA ALA A 415 57.14 58.13 10.06
C ALA A 415 58.18 57.49 9.13
N ALA A 416 57.73 56.53 8.31
CA ALA A 416 58.62 55.95 7.29
C ALA A 416 58.95 57.03 6.28
N VAL A 417 60.20 57.51 6.33
CA VAL A 417 60.77 58.38 5.29
C VAL A 417 60.93 57.46 4.07
N ALA A 418 60.30 57.80 2.98
CA ALA A 418 60.43 57.04 1.71
C ALA A 418 61.95 57.01 1.36
N PRO A 419 62.50 55.85 1.02
CA PRO A 419 63.87 55.76 0.56
C PRO A 419 64.01 56.58 -0.72
N PRO A 420 65.13 57.24 -0.92
CA PRO A 420 65.37 58.01 -2.14
C PRO A 420 65.37 57.07 -3.35
N THR A 421 64.74 57.51 -4.39
CA THR A 421 64.69 56.78 -5.68
C THR A 421 66.13 56.63 -6.20
N PRO A 422 66.53 55.36 -6.58
CA PRO A 422 67.85 55.19 -7.21
C PRO A 422 67.86 55.89 -8.56
N ARG A 423 68.87 56.75 -8.79
CA ARG A 423 69.17 57.34 -10.08
C ARG A 423 69.73 56.25 -11.01
N GLY A 424 69.09 56.08 -12.14
CA GLY A 424 69.55 55.54 -13.41
C GLY A 424 70.61 54.43 -13.31
N GLY A 425 70.15 53.21 -13.42
CA GLY A 425 70.97 52.06 -13.84
C GLY A 425 70.51 51.63 -15.21
N GLU A 426 71.43 51.24 -16.05
CA GLU A 426 71.36 50.85 -17.47
C GLU A 426 70.21 49.92 -17.79
N PRO A 427 69.74 49.91 -19.06
CA PRO A 427 68.67 49.06 -19.50
C PRO A 427 69.13 47.60 -19.45
N VAL A 428 68.43 46.81 -18.69
CA VAL A 428 68.60 45.34 -18.70
C VAL A 428 68.02 44.79 -19.98
N GLU A 429 68.86 44.15 -20.77
CA GLU A 429 68.48 43.41 -21.99
C GLU A 429 67.41 42.39 -21.68
N PRO A 430 66.37 42.26 -22.50
CA PRO A 430 65.31 41.26 -22.30
C PRO A 430 65.90 39.87 -22.51
N GLY A 431 65.73 39.02 -21.53
CA GLY A 431 66.07 37.58 -21.66
C GLY A 431 65.23 36.86 -22.72
N PRO A 432 65.72 35.72 -23.18
CA PRO A 432 65.07 34.96 -24.28
C PRO A 432 63.64 34.51 -23.90
N PRO A 433 62.72 34.41 -24.88
CA PRO A 433 61.33 34.08 -24.61
C PRO A 433 61.17 32.66 -24.08
N ILE A 434 60.38 32.54 -23.02
CA ILE A 434 60.00 31.25 -22.47
C ILE A 434 59.04 30.59 -23.44
N GLN A 435 59.39 29.42 -23.98
CA GLN A 435 58.48 28.61 -24.75
C GLN A 435 57.46 27.92 -23.83
N LEU A 436 56.21 28.34 -23.95
CA LEU A 436 55.06 27.59 -23.42
C LEU A 436 54.85 26.34 -24.25
N PHE A 437 54.90 25.21 -23.62
CA PHE A 437 54.61 23.91 -24.26
C PHE A 437 53.15 23.87 -24.74
N ASP A 438 52.97 23.85 -26.03
CA ASP A 438 51.71 23.42 -26.68
C ASP A 438 51.63 21.89 -26.55
N GLY A 439 50.86 21.44 -25.58
CA GLY A 439 50.47 20.03 -25.42
C GLY A 439 49.10 19.78 -25.98
N SER A 440 48.94 19.56 -27.29
CA SER A 440 47.73 18.97 -27.82
C SER A 440 47.76 17.44 -27.60
N PRO A 441 46.71 16.85 -27.00
CA PRO A 441 46.56 15.40 -26.98
C PRO A 441 45.83 14.97 -28.25
N THR A 442 46.59 14.32 -29.17
CA THR A 442 46.01 13.44 -30.20
C THR A 442 45.60 12.14 -29.56
N GLY A 443 44.29 11.84 -29.57
CA GLY A 443 43.79 10.49 -29.31
C GLY A 443 43.82 9.61 -30.55
N PRO A 444 43.99 8.31 -30.43
CA PRO A 444 43.57 7.37 -31.45
C PRO A 444 42.35 6.56 -31.05
N ARG A 445 41.46 6.41 -31.99
CA ARG A 445 40.49 5.36 -32.35
C ARG A 445 39.80 4.58 -31.25
#